data_df8d6b4e1d5b491f155054898de504fa
#
_entry.id   df8d6b4e1d5b491f155054898de504fa
#
_cell.length_a   1.000
_cell.length_b   1.000
_cell.length_c   1.000
_cell.angle_alpha   90.00
_cell.angle_beta   90.00
_cell.angle_gamma   90.00
#
_symmetry.space_group_name_H-M   'P 1'
#
loop_
_entity.id
_entity.type
_entity.pdbx_description
1 polymer ?
#
loop_
_entity_poly.entity_id
_entity_poly.type
_entity_poly.pdbx_seq_one_letter_code
_entity_poly.pdbx_strand_id
1 'polypeptide(L)'
;AFVAYPIDLFEEGSVVNVLTSLVGNVFGFKALRALRLEDVRFPIAYVKTCGGPPAGIQVERDRLNKYGRALLGCTIKPKLGLSAKNYGRAVYECLRGGLDLTKDDENVNSQPFMRWHDRFQFVMEAVHKAERETGERKGHYLNVTAPTPEEMYKRAEFAKELGAPIIMHDYLTGGLTANTGLANWCRNN
;
A
#
# COMPACT_ATOMS: atom_id res chain seq x y z
N ALA A 1 16.84 24.15 -13.97
CA ALA A 1 15.90 25.29 -14.03
C ALA A 1 14.88 25.14 -12.87
N PHE A 2 14.41 26.27 -12.37
CA PHE A 2 13.27 26.35 -11.48
C PHE A 2 12.08 26.90 -12.25
N VAL A 3 10.95 26.24 -12.15
CA VAL A 3 9.72 26.65 -12.85
C VAL A 3 8.61 26.77 -11.80
N ALA A 4 7.84 27.85 -11.86
CA ALA A 4 6.67 28.06 -11.02
C ALA A 4 5.41 28.06 -11.89
N TYR A 5 4.39 27.37 -11.43
CA TYR A 5 3.09 27.31 -12.08
C TYR A 5 2.04 27.95 -11.16
N PRO A 6 1.09 28.75 -11.68
CA PRO A 6 -0.06 29.18 -10.92
C PRO A 6 -0.87 27.99 -10.40
N ILE A 7 -1.34 28.05 -9.15
CA ILE A 7 -2.08 26.96 -8.54
C ILE A 7 -3.38 26.62 -9.28
N ASP A 8 -3.99 27.62 -9.90
CA ASP A 8 -5.25 27.51 -10.65
C ASP A 8 -5.17 26.64 -11.90
N LEU A 9 -3.95 26.22 -12.29
CA LEU A 9 -3.75 25.28 -13.39
C LEU A 9 -3.98 23.82 -12.98
N PHE A 10 -4.14 23.55 -11.69
CA PHE A 10 -4.20 22.18 -11.18
C PHE A 10 -5.57 21.89 -10.58
N GLU A 11 -6.10 20.71 -10.91
CA GLU A 11 -7.32 20.17 -10.34
C GLU A 11 -7.11 19.84 -8.86
N GLU A 12 -7.97 20.35 -8.01
CA GLU A 12 -7.92 20.14 -6.56
C GLU A 12 -8.05 18.66 -6.22
N GLY A 13 -7.20 18.16 -5.31
CA GLY A 13 -7.21 16.77 -4.87
C GLY A 13 -6.71 15.74 -5.90
N SER A 14 -6.22 16.17 -7.06
CA SER A 14 -5.85 15.29 -8.17
C SER A 14 -4.33 15.22 -8.38
N VAL A 15 -3.68 14.27 -7.71
CA VAL A 15 -2.25 13.99 -7.98
C VAL A 15 -1.99 13.58 -9.44
N VAL A 16 -2.98 12.96 -10.09
CA VAL A 16 -2.90 12.55 -11.50
C VAL A 16 -2.78 13.78 -12.40
N ASN A 17 -3.62 14.79 -12.18
CA ASN A 17 -3.57 16.02 -12.96
C ASN A 17 -2.23 16.76 -12.78
N VAL A 18 -1.73 16.85 -11.54
CA VAL A 18 -0.42 17.46 -11.27
C VAL A 18 0.69 16.74 -12.02
N LEU A 19 0.75 15.41 -11.92
CA LEU A 19 1.81 14.64 -12.58
C LEU A 19 1.69 14.70 -14.10
N THR A 20 0.49 14.71 -14.66
CA THR A 20 0.27 14.91 -16.10
C THR A 20 0.83 16.24 -16.55
N SER A 21 0.63 17.30 -15.77
CA SER A 21 1.10 18.65 -16.09
C SER A 21 2.62 18.81 -15.93
N LEU A 22 3.23 18.16 -14.93
CA LEU A 22 4.66 18.29 -14.64
C LEU A 22 5.53 17.32 -15.45
N VAL A 23 5.07 16.08 -15.66
CA VAL A 23 5.87 15.00 -16.24
C VAL A 23 5.21 14.30 -17.43
N GLY A 24 4.12 14.85 -17.97
CA GLY A 24 3.41 14.28 -19.12
C GLY A 24 4.14 14.52 -20.44
N ASN A 25 3.49 15.17 -21.36
CA ASN A 25 3.99 15.38 -22.73
C ASN A 25 5.33 16.14 -22.80
N VAL A 26 5.68 16.93 -21.79
CA VAL A 26 6.90 17.75 -21.78
C VAL A 26 8.17 16.91 -21.96
N PHE A 27 8.21 15.68 -21.51
CA PHE A 27 9.33 14.76 -21.70
C PHE A 27 9.53 14.34 -23.16
N GLY A 28 8.49 14.45 -23.98
CA GLY A 28 8.53 14.17 -25.41
C GLY A 28 8.80 15.41 -26.29
N PHE A 29 9.00 16.58 -25.73
CA PHE A 29 9.23 17.81 -26.49
C PHE A 29 10.55 17.76 -27.25
N LYS A 30 10.49 17.85 -28.56
CA LYS A 30 11.65 17.80 -29.47
C LYS A 30 12.74 18.81 -29.12
N ALA A 31 12.37 19.94 -28.53
CA ALA A 31 13.31 20.99 -28.11
C ALA A 31 14.16 20.60 -26.90
N LEU A 32 13.74 19.58 -26.13
CA LEU A 32 14.44 19.12 -24.92
C LEU A 32 15.32 17.91 -25.26
N ARG A 33 16.62 18.03 -24.99
CA ARG A 33 17.57 16.92 -25.17
C ARG A 33 17.50 15.93 -24.03
N ALA A 34 17.26 16.43 -22.83
CA ALA A 34 17.08 15.61 -21.61
C ALA A 34 16.25 16.42 -20.60
N LEU A 35 15.37 15.75 -19.88
CA LEU A 35 14.58 16.32 -18.81
C LEU A 35 14.49 15.32 -17.67
N ARG A 36 14.65 15.79 -16.43
CA ARG A 36 14.44 15.03 -15.22
C ARG A 36 13.75 15.91 -14.19
N LEU A 37 12.70 15.38 -13.56
CA LEU A 37 12.10 16.02 -12.40
C LEU A 37 12.99 15.75 -11.19
N GLU A 38 13.52 16.80 -10.57
CA GLU A 38 14.39 16.68 -9.40
C GLU A 38 13.62 16.88 -8.09
N ASP A 39 12.73 17.86 -8.04
CA ASP A 39 11.99 18.22 -6.85
C ASP A 39 10.69 18.94 -7.21
N VAL A 40 9.71 18.88 -6.32
CA VAL A 40 8.45 19.64 -6.43
C VAL A 40 8.10 20.23 -5.07
N ARG A 41 7.78 21.52 -5.05
CA ARG A 41 7.30 22.22 -3.86
C ARG A 41 5.82 22.52 -4.01
N PHE A 42 5.00 21.80 -3.28
CA PHE A 42 3.56 22.01 -3.26
C PHE A 42 3.16 23.08 -2.24
N PRO A 43 2.32 24.07 -2.63
CA PRO A 43 1.76 24.99 -1.66
C PRO A 43 0.80 24.25 -0.69
N ILE A 44 0.78 24.68 0.57
CA ILE A 44 -0.06 24.07 1.60
C ILE A 44 -1.54 24.08 1.21
N ALA A 45 -1.99 25.14 0.53
CA ALA A 45 -3.36 25.25 0.04
C ALA A 45 -3.74 24.07 -0.88
N TYR A 46 -2.83 23.65 -1.77
CA TYR A 46 -3.06 22.52 -2.63
C TYR A 46 -3.00 21.18 -1.87
N VAL A 47 -2.01 21.00 -1.01
CA VAL A 47 -1.87 19.76 -0.20
C VAL A 47 -3.13 19.49 0.63
N LYS A 48 -3.77 20.53 1.17
CA LYS A 48 -5.01 20.41 1.96
C LYS A 48 -6.22 19.92 1.14
N THR A 49 -6.18 19.97 -0.18
CA THR A 49 -7.26 19.44 -1.03
C THR A 49 -7.19 17.91 -1.17
N CYS A 50 -6.05 17.32 -0.83
CA CYS A 50 -5.86 15.86 -0.83
C CYS A 50 -6.27 15.27 0.54
N GLY A 51 -6.98 14.15 0.52
CA GLY A 51 -7.46 13.51 1.76
C GLY A 51 -6.36 12.93 2.65
N GLY A 52 -5.14 12.72 2.12
CA GLY A 52 -4.05 12.05 2.82
C GLY A 52 -4.29 10.56 3.05
N PRO A 53 -3.46 9.89 3.86
CA PRO A 53 -3.64 8.48 4.20
C PRO A 53 -4.91 8.28 5.07
N PRO A 54 -5.54 7.09 5.05
CA PRO A 54 -6.66 6.76 5.93
C PRO A 54 -6.32 6.91 7.42
N ALA A 55 -5.09 6.53 7.80
CA ALA A 55 -4.57 6.65 9.15
C ALA A 55 -3.15 7.25 9.10
N GLY A 56 -2.78 7.99 10.15
CA GLY A 56 -1.44 8.55 10.29
C GLY A 56 -0.54 7.71 11.19
N ILE A 57 0.70 8.16 11.37
CA ILE A 57 1.74 7.45 12.15
C ILE A 57 1.27 7.14 13.58
N GLN A 58 0.58 8.08 14.23
CA GLN A 58 0.12 7.89 15.61
C GLN A 58 -0.93 6.79 15.69
N VAL A 59 -1.89 6.75 14.77
CA VAL A 59 -2.92 5.72 14.72
C VAL A 59 -2.31 4.33 14.51
N GLU A 60 -1.30 4.20 13.65
CA GLU A 60 -0.61 2.92 13.44
C GLU A 60 0.16 2.48 14.67
N ARG A 61 0.80 3.41 15.39
CA ARG A 61 1.46 3.10 16.67
C ARG A 61 0.47 2.64 17.73
N ASP A 62 -0.68 3.31 17.82
CA ASP A 62 -1.72 2.95 18.78
C ASP A 62 -2.33 1.57 18.47
N ARG A 63 -2.61 1.28 17.19
CA ARG A 63 -3.12 -0.04 16.75
C ARG A 63 -2.15 -1.17 17.06
N LEU A 64 -0.86 -0.97 16.82
CA LEU A 64 0.17 -1.97 17.08
C LEU A 64 0.67 -1.97 18.52
N ASN A 65 0.31 -0.97 19.32
CA ASN A 65 0.83 -0.74 20.67
C ASN A 65 2.36 -0.71 20.70
N LYS A 66 2.99 0.05 19.80
CA LYS A 66 4.45 0.14 19.64
C LYS A 66 4.91 1.59 19.66
N TYR A 67 5.67 1.94 20.70
CA TYR A 67 6.17 3.29 20.94
C TYR A 67 7.66 3.28 21.20
N GLY A 68 8.31 4.44 21.00
CA GLY A 68 9.70 4.67 21.35
C GLY A 68 10.74 3.91 20.50
N ARG A 69 10.32 3.22 19.44
CA ARG A 69 11.21 2.49 18.52
C ARG A 69 10.66 2.42 17.11
N ALA A 70 11.51 2.06 16.16
CA ALA A 70 11.07 1.71 14.80
C ALA A 70 10.25 0.41 14.81
N LEU A 71 9.30 0.29 13.88
CA LEU A 71 8.64 -0.97 13.58
C LEU A 71 9.58 -1.87 12.78
N LEU A 72 9.58 -3.16 13.10
CA LEU A 72 10.36 -4.16 12.40
C LEU A 72 9.47 -4.96 11.45
N GLY A 73 9.85 -5.03 10.19
CA GLY A 73 9.08 -5.75 9.19
C GLY A 73 9.93 -6.44 8.13
N CYS A 74 9.35 -7.42 7.45
CA CYS A 74 9.98 -8.07 6.31
C CYS A 74 8.97 -8.37 5.20
N THR A 75 9.46 -8.43 3.98
CA THR A 75 8.72 -9.04 2.86
C THR A 75 8.93 -10.56 2.89
N ILE A 76 7.86 -11.32 2.77
CA ILE A 76 7.94 -12.79 2.81
C ILE A 76 8.70 -13.32 1.58
N LYS A 77 9.64 -14.21 1.84
CA LYS A 77 10.43 -14.91 0.81
C LYS A 77 10.41 -16.43 1.06
N PRO A 78 10.43 -17.26 -0.01
CA PRO A 78 10.41 -16.87 -1.42
C PRO A 78 9.05 -16.25 -1.78
N LYS A 79 9.05 -15.24 -2.67
CA LYS A 79 7.82 -14.55 -3.08
C LYS A 79 6.90 -15.39 -3.96
N LEU A 80 7.44 -16.33 -4.70
CA LEU A 80 6.73 -17.16 -5.67
C LEU A 80 6.93 -18.64 -5.36
N GLY A 81 5.93 -19.46 -5.69
CA GLY A 81 6.00 -20.92 -5.65
C GLY A 81 5.53 -21.57 -4.34
N LEU A 82 5.29 -20.81 -3.27
CA LEU A 82 4.68 -21.37 -2.06
C LEU A 82 3.16 -21.55 -2.23
N SER A 83 2.64 -22.64 -1.65
CA SER A 83 1.20 -22.74 -1.42
C SER A 83 0.74 -21.72 -0.38
N ALA A 84 -0.54 -21.34 -0.39
CA ALA A 84 -1.09 -20.39 0.58
C ALA A 84 -0.85 -20.82 2.04
N LYS A 85 -0.97 -22.12 2.34
CA LYS A 85 -0.68 -22.68 3.66
C LYS A 85 0.78 -22.50 4.08
N ASN A 86 1.73 -22.80 3.18
CA ASN A 86 3.16 -22.64 3.48
C ASN A 86 3.56 -21.16 3.55
N TYR A 87 2.91 -20.31 2.79
CA TYR A 87 3.08 -18.86 2.87
C TYR A 87 2.62 -18.31 4.23
N GLY A 88 1.44 -18.73 4.71
CA GLY A 88 0.96 -18.39 6.05
C GLY A 88 1.90 -18.91 7.14
N ARG A 89 2.48 -20.12 6.98
CA ARG A 89 3.50 -20.62 7.91
C ARG A 89 4.74 -19.72 7.95
N ALA A 90 5.23 -19.24 6.80
CA ALA A 90 6.36 -18.32 6.76
C ALA A 90 6.03 -17.00 7.47
N VAL A 91 4.84 -16.44 7.26
CA VAL A 91 4.34 -15.27 7.98
C VAL A 91 4.36 -15.52 9.50
N TYR A 92 3.80 -16.64 9.95
CA TYR A 92 3.76 -16.99 11.37
C TYR A 92 5.15 -17.07 12.00
N GLU A 93 6.10 -17.75 11.36
CA GLU A 93 7.46 -17.89 11.90
C GLU A 93 8.19 -16.53 11.99
N CYS A 94 7.99 -15.66 11.00
CA CYS A 94 8.54 -14.31 11.03
C CYS A 94 7.97 -13.46 12.17
N LEU A 95 6.65 -13.46 12.34
CA LEU A 95 5.97 -12.67 13.38
C LEU A 95 6.25 -13.22 14.78
N ARG A 96 6.24 -14.56 14.96
CA ARG A 96 6.63 -15.20 16.20
C ARG A 96 8.08 -14.93 16.58
N GLY A 97 8.96 -14.82 15.58
CA GLY A 97 10.38 -14.50 15.76
C GLY A 97 10.69 -13.06 16.20
N GLY A 98 9.66 -12.22 16.38
CA GLY A 98 9.79 -10.86 16.92
C GLY A 98 9.53 -9.72 15.94
N LEU A 99 9.21 -10.01 14.68
CA LEU A 99 8.80 -8.93 13.77
C LEU A 99 7.41 -8.40 14.16
N ASP A 100 7.23 -7.10 13.96
CA ASP A 100 5.93 -6.42 14.17
C ASP A 100 5.01 -6.63 12.97
N LEU A 101 5.61 -6.61 11.78
CA LEU A 101 4.90 -6.64 10.50
C LEU A 101 5.56 -7.60 9.51
N THR A 102 4.75 -8.16 8.63
CA THR A 102 5.20 -8.81 7.40
C THR A 102 4.45 -8.22 6.21
N LYS A 103 4.90 -8.45 4.99
CA LYS A 103 4.18 -7.98 3.78
C LYS A 103 4.26 -8.98 2.63
N ASP A 104 3.22 -8.97 1.80
CA ASP A 104 3.26 -9.55 0.47
C ASP A 104 4.31 -8.81 -0.40
N ASP A 105 4.93 -9.51 -1.34
CA ASP A 105 5.70 -8.87 -2.40
C ASP A 105 4.74 -8.32 -3.47
N GLU A 106 5.13 -7.29 -4.19
CA GLU A 106 4.33 -6.64 -5.25
C GLU A 106 3.90 -7.64 -6.34
N ASN A 107 4.71 -8.66 -6.56
CA ASN A 107 4.42 -9.73 -7.52
C ASN A 107 3.45 -10.81 -7.00
N VAL A 108 3.10 -10.79 -5.72
CA VAL A 108 2.20 -11.77 -5.11
C VAL A 108 0.76 -11.27 -5.19
N ASN A 109 0.03 -11.72 -6.20
CA ASN A 109 -1.35 -11.33 -6.47
C ASN A 109 -2.29 -12.55 -6.35
N SER A 110 -2.68 -13.18 -7.46
CA SER A 110 -3.54 -14.37 -7.46
C SER A 110 -3.05 -15.41 -8.47
N GLN A 111 -1.83 -15.88 -8.25
CA GLN A 111 -1.23 -16.89 -9.12
C GLN A 111 -1.91 -18.25 -8.97
N PRO A 112 -1.81 -19.15 -9.98
CA PRO A 112 -2.40 -20.48 -9.92
C PRO A 112 -1.95 -21.33 -8.73
N PHE A 113 -0.70 -21.16 -8.28
CA PHE A 113 -0.14 -21.89 -7.14
C PHE A 113 -0.56 -21.31 -5.78
N MET A 114 -1.09 -20.05 -5.75
CA MET A 114 -1.49 -19.37 -4.52
C MET A 114 -2.56 -18.31 -4.84
N ARG A 115 -3.82 -18.70 -4.77
CA ARG A 115 -4.95 -17.76 -4.95
C ARG A 115 -5.02 -16.77 -3.81
N TRP A 116 -5.41 -15.53 -4.12
CA TRP A 116 -5.44 -14.43 -3.15
C TRP A 116 -6.33 -14.72 -1.94
N HIS A 117 -7.50 -15.32 -2.18
CA HIS A 117 -8.48 -15.63 -1.13
C HIS A 117 -7.89 -16.58 -0.08
N ASP A 118 -7.31 -17.70 -0.53
CA ASP A 118 -6.70 -18.69 0.36
C ASP A 118 -5.48 -18.10 1.07
N ARG A 119 -4.66 -17.30 0.36
CA ARG A 119 -3.53 -16.61 0.98
C ARG A 119 -3.97 -15.71 2.11
N PHE A 120 -5.00 -14.88 1.91
CA PHE A 120 -5.49 -13.95 2.92
C PHE A 120 -5.96 -14.70 4.17
N GLN A 121 -6.70 -15.79 4.00
CA GLN A 121 -7.14 -16.63 5.12
C GLN A 121 -5.97 -17.19 5.91
N PHE A 122 -5.05 -17.92 5.27
CA PHE A 122 -3.91 -18.53 5.96
C PHE A 122 -2.96 -17.51 6.59
N VAL A 123 -2.80 -16.34 5.95
CA VAL A 123 -2.00 -15.25 6.50
C VAL A 123 -2.64 -14.66 7.75
N MET A 124 -3.94 -14.37 7.72
CA MET A 124 -4.61 -13.80 8.89
C MET A 124 -4.73 -14.80 10.04
N GLU A 125 -4.93 -16.09 9.76
CA GLU A 125 -4.82 -17.16 10.77
C GLU A 125 -3.42 -17.16 11.41
N ALA A 126 -2.37 -17.00 10.60
CA ALA A 126 -0.99 -16.93 11.08
C ALA A 126 -0.72 -15.69 11.95
N VAL A 127 -1.23 -14.52 11.54
CA VAL A 127 -1.15 -13.27 12.31
C VAL A 127 -1.81 -13.46 13.67
N HIS A 128 -3.07 -13.90 13.71
CA HIS A 128 -3.81 -14.10 14.95
C HIS A 128 -3.17 -15.16 15.86
N LYS A 129 -2.57 -16.22 15.26
CA LYS A 129 -1.83 -17.22 16.03
C LYS A 129 -0.58 -16.61 16.66
N ALA A 130 0.21 -15.84 15.91
CA ALA A 130 1.39 -15.18 16.42
C ALA A 130 1.05 -14.17 17.54
N GLU A 131 -0.04 -13.40 17.38
CA GLU A 131 -0.53 -12.48 18.42
C GLU A 131 -0.86 -13.20 19.73
N ARG A 132 -1.57 -14.34 19.66
CA ARG A 132 -1.92 -15.13 20.85
C ARG A 132 -0.69 -15.70 21.58
N GLU A 133 0.33 -16.12 20.83
CA GLU A 133 1.55 -16.71 21.40
C GLU A 133 2.52 -15.68 21.96
N THR A 134 2.62 -14.51 21.31
CA THR A 134 3.56 -13.46 21.70
C THR A 134 2.97 -12.45 22.70
N GLY A 135 1.65 -12.37 22.79
CA GLY A 135 0.94 -11.32 23.51
C GLY A 135 1.06 -9.93 22.87
N GLU A 136 1.58 -9.85 21.63
CA GLU A 136 1.83 -8.60 20.92
C GLU A 136 0.90 -8.44 19.73
N ARG A 137 0.51 -7.21 19.42
CA ARG A 137 -0.16 -6.89 18.17
C ARG A 137 0.80 -7.03 16.99
N LYS A 138 0.32 -7.70 15.95
CA LYS A 138 1.06 -7.99 14.72
C LYS A 138 0.24 -7.55 13.50
N GLY A 139 0.89 -7.43 12.35
CA GLY A 139 0.20 -7.11 11.10
C GLY A 139 0.85 -7.74 9.89
N HIS A 140 0.08 -7.74 8.80
CA HIS A 140 0.57 -8.14 7.49
C HIS A 140 -0.06 -7.24 6.42
N TYR A 141 0.77 -6.76 5.49
CA TYR A 141 0.31 -5.99 4.33
C TYR A 141 -0.23 -6.95 3.26
N LEU A 142 -1.54 -7.16 3.26
CA LEU A 142 -2.22 -7.97 2.25
C LEU A 142 -2.28 -7.22 0.92
N ASN A 143 -1.70 -7.79 -0.13
CA ASN A 143 -1.68 -7.17 -1.45
C ASN A 143 -3.03 -7.32 -2.15
N VAL A 144 -3.77 -6.21 -2.24
CA VAL A 144 -5.07 -6.13 -2.90
C VAL A 144 -4.97 -5.67 -4.36
N THR A 145 -3.77 -5.40 -4.87
CA THR A 145 -3.58 -5.04 -6.28
C THR A 145 -4.20 -6.10 -7.18
N ALA A 146 -5.04 -5.66 -8.11
CA ALA A 146 -5.87 -6.53 -8.92
C ALA A 146 -5.94 -6.02 -10.37
N PRO A 147 -6.41 -6.83 -11.33
CA PRO A 147 -6.52 -6.42 -12.72
C PRO A 147 -7.60 -5.37 -12.97
N THR A 148 -8.61 -5.26 -12.09
CA THR A 148 -9.68 -4.26 -12.16
C THR A 148 -9.94 -3.63 -10.79
N PRO A 149 -10.50 -2.39 -10.75
CA PRO A 149 -10.90 -1.76 -9.49
C PRO A 149 -11.92 -2.57 -8.68
N GLU A 150 -12.89 -3.20 -9.35
CA GLU A 150 -13.93 -4.01 -8.69
C GLU A 150 -13.31 -5.20 -7.95
N GLU A 151 -12.39 -5.91 -8.59
CA GLU A 151 -11.67 -7.01 -7.94
C GLU A 151 -10.76 -6.51 -6.79
N MET A 152 -10.17 -5.32 -6.95
CA MET A 152 -9.36 -4.69 -5.90
C MET A 152 -10.21 -4.37 -4.65
N TYR A 153 -11.39 -3.77 -4.83
CA TYR A 153 -12.31 -3.50 -3.72
C TYR A 153 -12.82 -4.77 -3.06
N LYS A 154 -13.14 -5.81 -3.85
CA LYS A 154 -13.53 -7.12 -3.33
C LYS A 154 -12.43 -7.72 -2.42
N ARG A 155 -11.17 -7.62 -2.81
CA ARG A 155 -10.04 -8.06 -1.98
C ARG A 155 -9.91 -7.23 -0.71
N ALA A 156 -10.08 -5.91 -0.82
CA ALA A 156 -10.02 -5.00 0.32
C ALA A 156 -11.15 -5.29 1.33
N GLU A 157 -12.37 -5.53 0.85
CA GLU A 157 -13.52 -5.90 1.69
C GLU A 157 -13.25 -7.21 2.43
N PHE A 158 -12.79 -8.24 1.72
CA PHE A 158 -12.46 -9.51 2.36
C PHE A 158 -11.32 -9.40 3.37
N ALA A 159 -10.30 -8.59 3.10
CA ALA A 159 -9.26 -8.31 4.08
C ALA A 159 -9.81 -7.64 5.34
N LYS A 160 -10.75 -6.70 5.18
CA LYS A 160 -11.47 -6.06 6.30
C LYS A 160 -12.30 -7.08 7.10
N GLU A 161 -13.04 -7.98 6.43
CA GLU A 161 -13.81 -9.05 7.09
C GLU A 161 -12.92 -9.98 7.92
N LEU A 162 -11.70 -10.26 7.48
CA LEU A 162 -10.70 -11.03 8.21
C LEU A 162 -10.03 -10.26 9.37
N GLY A 163 -10.35 -8.97 9.53
CA GLY A 163 -9.76 -8.11 10.56
C GLY A 163 -8.33 -7.66 10.24
N ALA A 164 -7.92 -7.66 8.98
CA ALA A 164 -6.60 -7.19 8.59
C ALA A 164 -6.46 -5.68 8.88
N PRO A 165 -5.45 -5.26 9.67
CA PRO A 165 -5.26 -3.85 9.99
C PRO A 165 -4.67 -3.05 8.83
N ILE A 166 -4.05 -3.72 7.86
CA ILE A 166 -3.26 -3.09 6.80
C ILE A 166 -3.48 -3.85 5.49
N ILE A 167 -3.65 -3.10 4.41
CA ILE A 167 -3.64 -3.61 3.04
C ILE A 167 -2.56 -2.87 2.23
N MET A 168 -2.17 -3.43 1.10
CA MET A 168 -1.17 -2.88 0.20
C MET A 168 -1.73 -2.77 -1.21
N HIS A 169 -1.39 -1.69 -1.89
CA HIS A 169 -1.65 -1.49 -3.31
C HIS A 169 -0.38 -1.01 -4.02
N ASP A 170 -0.01 -1.66 -5.11
CA ASP A 170 1.08 -1.21 -5.95
C ASP A 170 0.59 -0.08 -6.89
N TYR A 171 0.87 1.16 -6.50
CA TYR A 171 0.43 2.34 -7.24
C TYR A 171 1.11 2.51 -8.61
N LEU A 172 2.32 1.93 -8.79
CA LEU A 172 3.03 2.03 -10.07
C LEU A 172 2.33 1.23 -11.17
N THR A 173 1.89 0.03 -10.85
CA THR A 173 1.23 -0.87 -11.81
C THR A 173 -0.28 -0.74 -11.78
N GLY A 174 -0.86 -0.51 -10.60
CA GLY A 174 -2.30 -0.31 -10.43
C GLY A 174 -2.79 1.09 -10.81
N GLY A 175 -1.90 2.07 -10.78
CA GLY A 175 -2.19 3.45 -11.16
C GLY A 175 -2.63 4.35 -10.01
N LEU A 176 -2.33 5.63 -10.17
CA LEU A 176 -2.57 6.64 -9.13
C LEU A 176 -4.06 6.91 -8.87
N THR A 177 -4.89 6.85 -9.91
CA THR A 177 -6.35 6.99 -9.77
C THR A 177 -6.93 5.88 -8.93
N ALA A 178 -6.57 4.60 -9.21
CA ALA A 178 -7.01 3.45 -8.43
C ALA A 178 -6.51 3.54 -6.98
N ASN A 179 -5.26 3.96 -6.78
CA ASN A 179 -4.69 4.16 -5.45
C ASN A 179 -5.43 5.23 -4.64
N THR A 180 -5.77 6.37 -5.26
CA THR A 180 -6.55 7.43 -4.62
C THR A 180 -7.95 6.94 -4.25
N GLY A 181 -8.61 6.22 -5.17
CA GLY A 181 -9.91 5.61 -4.92
C GLY A 181 -9.89 4.63 -3.74
N LEU A 182 -8.90 3.73 -3.71
CA LEU A 182 -8.73 2.78 -2.61
C LEU A 182 -8.44 3.49 -1.27
N ALA A 183 -7.59 4.52 -1.26
CA ALA A 183 -7.32 5.29 -0.04
C ALA A 183 -8.59 5.98 0.51
N ASN A 184 -9.42 6.52 -0.37
CA ASN A 184 -10.71 7.09 0.01
C ASN A 184 -11.66 6.02 0.55
N TRP A 185 -11.71 4.86 -0.10
CA TRP A 185 -12.50 3.73 0.37
C TRP A 185 -12.06 3.30 1.78
N CYS A 186 -10.77 3.11 2.01
CA CYS A 186 -10.22 2.75 3.33
C CYS A 186 -10.51 3.77 4.42
N ARG A 187 -10.60 5.07 4.05
CA ARG A 187 -10.95 6.13 5.02
C ARG A 187 -12.41 6.05 5.45
N ASN A 188 -13.28 5.62 4.56
CA ASN A 188 -14.72 5.63 4.77
C ASN A 188 -15.27 4.29 5.30
N ASN A 189 -14.44 3.25 5.35
CA ASN A 189 -14.79 1.88 5.75
C ASN A 189 -13.87 1.33 6.83
#